data_832505b536a8ad76ea6bdcb8c8ef5e2c
#
_entry.id   832505b536a8ad76ea6bdcb8c8ef5e2c
#
_cell.length_a   1.000
_cell.length_b   1.000
_cell.length_c   1.000
_cell.angle_alpha   90.00
_cell.angle_beta   90.00
_cell.angle_gamma   90.00
#
_symmetry.space_group_name_H-M   'P 1'
#
loop_
_entity.id
_entity.type
_entity.pdbx_description
1 polymer ?
#
loop_
_entity_poly.entity_id
_entity_poly.type
_entity_poly.pdbx_seq_one_letter_code
_entity_poly.pdbx_strand_id
1 'polypeptide(L)'
;MGIFSFLGLGNGKLKAALKKGAVVIDVRTVHEYDQGRIPGSLNIPLERIPASIGRIRGLDKPVICCCNSGSRSGKAVQILKENGLKEVYNGGGWTRLIRLVKST
;
A
#
# COMPACT_ATOMS: atom_id res chain seq x y z
N MET A 1 20.82 -15.17 3.25
CA MET A 1 19.84 -14.77 2.42
C MET A 1 19.07 -13.54 2.76
N GLY A 2 19.66 -12.43 2.38
CA GLY A 2 19.07 -11.16 2.64
C GLY A 2 17.66 -11.01 2.09
N ILE A 3 17.41 -11.60 0.92
CA ILE A 3 16.11 -11.45 0.27
C ILE A 3 14.99 -12.06 1.10
N PHE A 4 15.19 -13.27 1.59
CA PHE A 4 14.15 -13.93 2.39
C PHE A 4 13.94 -13.25 3.72
N SER A 5 15.02 -12.85 4.39
CA SER A 5 14.91 -12.10 5.63
C SER A 5 14.15 -10.81 5.43
N PHE A 6 14.47 -10.12 4.34
CA PHE A 6 13.82 -8.86 4.02
C PHE A 6 12.32 -9.04 3.79
N LEU A 7 11.94 -10.06 3.03
CA LEU A 7 10.53 -10.33 2.77
C LEU A 7 9.78 -10.70 4.04
N GLY A 8 10.42 -11.48 4.92
CA GLY A 8 9.83 -11.84 6.19
C GLY A 8 9.57 -10.63 7.06
N LEU A 9 10.54 -9.73 7.13
CA LEU A 9 10.39 -8.49 7.86
C LEU A 9 9.28 -7.62 7.28
N GLY A 10 9.21 -7.55 5.92
CA GLY A 10 8.16 -6.80 5.25
C GLY A 10 6.78 -7.34 5.57
N ASN A 11 6.61 -8.66 5.56
CA ASN A 11 5.34 -9.27 5.89
C ASN A 11 4.94 -9.02 7.34
N GLY A 12 5.90 -9.04 8.26
CA GLY A 12 5.63 -8.76 9.65
C GLY A 12 5.11 -7.35 9.86
N LYS A 13 5.73 -6.38 9.20
CA LYS A 13 5.29 -4.99 9.28
C LYS A 13 3.92 -4.80 8.66
N LEU A 14 3.66 -5.46 7.54
CA LEU A 14 2.37 -5.37 6.88
C LEU A 14 1.26 -5.96 7.74
N LYS A 15 1.52 -7.12 8.34
CA LYS A 15 0.54 -7.73 9.25
C LYS A 15 0.24 -6.82 10.44
N ALA A 16 1.27 -6.23 11.02
CA ALA A 16 1.09 -5.32 12.14
C ALA A 16 0.26 -4.11 11.74
N ALA A 17 0.53 -3.55 10.57
CA ALA A 17 -0.24 -2.42 10.06
C ALA A 17 -1.71 -2.81 9.82
N LEU A 18 -1.93 -3.97 9.22
CA LEU A 18 -3.29 -4.44 8.97
C LEU A 18 -4.07 -4.64 10.28
N LYS A 19 -3.42 -5.16 11.31
CA LYS A 19 -4.07 -5.33 12.61
C LYS A 19 -4.44 -4.00 13.24
N LYS A 20 -3.71 -2.93 12.91
CA LYS A 20 -4.02 -1.58 13.35
C LYS A 20 -5.10 -0.91 12.50
N GLY A 21 -5.62 -1.60 11.52
CA GLY A 21 -6.65 -1.04 10.65
C GLY A 21 -6.11 -0.27 9.46
N ALA A 22 -4.95 -0.67 8.94
CA ALA A 22 -4.34 0.01 7.80
C ALA A 22 -5.31 0.11 6.62
N VAL A 23 -5.21 1.22 5.90
CA VAL A 23 -5.92 1.41 4.65
C VAL A 23 -5.02 0.96 3.52
N VAL A 24 -5.55 0.12 2.63
CA VAL A 24 -4.82 -0.29 1.43
C VAL A 24 -5.15 0.70 0.32
N ILE A 25 -4.12 1.31 -0.25
CA ILE A 25 -4.27 2.24 -1.38
C ILE A 25 -3.63 1.60 -2.61
N ASP A 26 -4.46 1.32 -3.61
CA ASP A 26 -4.03 0.75 -4.87
C ASP A 26 -3.68 1.90 -5.80
N VAL A 27 -2.41 1.99 -6.19
CA VAL A 27 -1.94 3.11 -7.01
C VAL A 27 -1.88 2.77 -8.50
N ARG A 28 -2.54 1.69 -8.90
CA ARG A 28 -2.66 1.33 -10.31
C ARG A 28 -3.67 2.27 -10.98
N THR A 29 -3.77 2.14 -12.30
CA THR A 29 -4.76 2.91 -13.05
C THR A 29 -6.18 2.46 -12.67
N VAL A 30 -7.15 3.31 -12.95
CA VAL A 30 -8.56 2.99 -12.72
C VAL A 30 -8.94 1.72 -13.49
N HIS A 31 -8.47 1.61 -14.73
CA HIS A 31 -8.77 0.44 -15.56
C HIS A 31 -8.24 -0.85 -14.95
N GLU A 32 -7.00 -0.83 -14.48
CA GLU A 32 -6.42 -2.01 -13.82
C GLU A 32 -7.22 -2.37 -12.57
N TYR A 33 -7.57 -1.37 -11.78
CA TYR A 33 -8.33 -1.57 -10.55
C TYR A 33 -9.69 -2.19 -10.82
N ASP A 34 -10.34 -1.76 -11.91
CA ASP A 34 -11.64 -2.30 -12.28
C ASP A 34 -11.57 -3.77 -12.69
N GLN A 35 -10.42 -4.23 -13.16
CA GLN A 35 -10.24 -5.63 -13.58
C GLN A 35 -10.04 -6.58 -12.40
N GLY A 36 -9.72 -6.07 -11.23
CA GLY A 36 -9.53 -6.88 -10.02
C GLY A 36 -8.82 -6.03 -8.98
N ARG A 37 -9.17 -6.23 -7.72
CA ARG A 37 -8.68 -5.38 -6.63
C ARG A 37 -8.84 -6.08 -5.30
N ILE A 38 -8.21 -5.50 -4.29
CA ILE A 38 -8.42 -5.95 -2.92
C ILE A 38 -9.72 -5.31 -2.41
N PRO A 39 -10.68 -6.11 -1.94
CA PRO A 39 -11.91 -5.53 -1.38
C PRO A 39 -11.59 -4.56 -0.25
N GLY A 40 -12.26 -3.41 -0.26
CA GLY A 40 -12.06 -2.38 0.76
C GLY A 40 -10.89 -1.45 0.49
N SER A 41 -10.11 -1.69 -0.56
CA SER A 41 -9.01 -0.79 -0.91
C SER A 41 -9.53 0.48 -1.58
N LEU A 42 -8.71 1.52 -1.54
CA LEU A 42 -8.97 2.76 -2.25
C LEU A 42 -8.09 2.80 -3.50
N ASN A 43 -8.64 3.26 -4.61
CA ASN A 43 -7.86 3.45 -5.82
C ASN A 43 -7.45 4.92 -5.95
N ILE A 44 -6.17 5.19 -5.78
CA ILE A 44 -5.60 6.51 -6.02
C ILE A 44 -4.40 6.28 -6.93
N PRO A 45 -4.57 6.45 -8.24
CA PRO A 45 -3.46 6.23 -9.18
C PRO A 45 -2.23 7.05 -8.79
N LEU A 46 -1.05 6.53 -9.11
CA LEU A 46 0.22 7.12 -8.68
C LEU A 46 0.30 8.61 -8.97
N GLU A 47 -0.12 9.03 -10.16
CA GLU A 47 -0.01 10.45 -10.52
C GLU A 47 -0.92 11.35 -9.70
N ARG A 48 -1.89 10.79 -8.99
CA ARG A 48 -2.80 11.55 -8.13
C ARG A 48 -2.37 11.57 -6.68
N ILE A 49 -1.33 10.82 -6.33
CA ILE A 49 -0.87 10.77 -4.95
C ILE A 49 -0.48 12.17 -4.43
N PRO A 50 0.28 12.98 -5.18
CA PRO A 50 0.65 14.30 -4.66
C PRO A 50 -0.56 15.18 -4.30
N ALA A 51 -1.62 15.12 -5.09
CA ALA A 51 -2.82 15.90 -4.82
C ALA A 51 -3.69 15.29 -3.72
N SER A 52 -3.40 14.06 -3.31
CA SER A 52 -4.22 13.32 -2.34
C SER A 52 -3.59 13.26 -0.95
N ILE A 53 -2.46 13.90 -0.74
CA ILE A 53 -1.73 13.79 0.52
C ILE A 53 -2.58 14.22 1.71
N GLY A 54 -3.29 15.33 1.58
CA GLY A 54 -4.14 15.81 2.66
C GLY A 54 -5.26 14.83 3.01
N ARG A 55 -5.88 14.25 1.98
CA ARG A 55 -6.92 13.25 2.17
C ARG A 55 -6.37 12.00 2.87
N ILE A 56 -5.20 11.55 2.43
CA ILE A 56 -4.57 10.36 3.00
C ILE A 56 -4.16 10.61 4.45
N ARG A 57 -3.58 11.78 4.71
CA ARG A 57 -3.22 12.16 6.08
C ARG A 57 -4.47 12.19 6.97
N GLY A 58 -5.57 12.67 6.45
CA GLY A 58 -6.82 12.75 7.19
C GLY A 58 -7.43 11.42 7.58
N LEU A 59 -7.02 10.33 6.93
CA LEU A 59 -7.48 9.00 7.32
C LEU A 59 -6.96 8.60 8.69
N ASP A 60 -5.80 9.16 9.08
CA ASP A 60 -5.18 8.92 10.40
C ASP A 60 -5.01 7.44 10.70
N LYS A 61 -4.55 6.70 9.72
CA LYS A 61 -4.34 5.25 9.81
C LYS A 61 -3.06 4.89 9.08
N PRO A 62 -2.46 3.75 9.44
CA PRO A 62 -1.36 3.23 8.62
C PRO A 62 -1.84 3.01 7.19
N VAL A 63 -0.95 3.18 6.23
CA VAL A 63 -1.26 3.07 4.81
C VAL A 63 -0.37 2.02 4.19
N ILE A 64 -0.98 1.14 3.41
CA ILE A 64 -0.24 0.14 2.63
C ILE A 64 -0.56 0.40 1.16
N CYS A 65 0.45 0.80 0.40
CA CYS A 65 0.29 1.04 -1.05
C CYS A 65 0.59 -0.25 -1.80
N CYS A 66 -0.16 -0.52 -2.86
CA CYS A 66 0.08 -1.67 -3.71
C CYS A 66 -0.09 -1.32 -5.18
N CYS A 67 0.49 -2.14 -6.03
CA CYS A 67 0.33 -2.05 -7.48
C CYS A 67 0.49 -3.46 -8.05
N ASN A 68 0.98 -3.62 -9.30
CA ASN A 68 1.17 -4.96 -9.85
C ASN A 68 2.46 -5.62 -9.36
N SER A 69 3.54 -4.87 -9.25
CA SER A 69 4.86 -5.43 -8.92
C SER A 69 5.55 -4.78 -7.72
N GLY A 70 5.00 -3.70 -7.21
CA GLY A 70 5.64 -2.94 -6.13
C GLY A 70 6.41 -1.72 -6.58
N SER A 71 6.58 -1.52 -7.89
CA SER A 71 7.36 -0.40 -8.42
C SER A 71 6.62 0.93 -8.24
N ARG A 72 5.39 1.00 -8.71
CA ARG A 72 4.60 2.22 -8.57
C ARG A 72 4.26 2.49 -7.11
N SER A 73 3.93 1.44 -6.36
CA SER A 73 3.62 1.59 -4.94
C SER A 73 4.85 2.04 -4.15
N GLY A 74 6.04 1.62 -4.55
CA GLY A 74 7.27 2.11 -3.92
C GLY A 74 7.44 3.61 -4.11
N LYS A 75 7.11 4.11 -5.31
CA LYS A 75 7.18 5.55 -5.56
C LYS A 75 6.13 6.30 -4.73
N ALA A 76 4.93 5.75 -4.62
CA ALA A 76 3.88 6.36 -3.82
C ALA A 76 4.30 6.45 -2.35
N VAL A 77 4.88 5.38 -1.82
CA VAL A 77 5.37 5.37 -0.44
C VAL A 77 6.42 6.46 -0.24
N GLN A 78 7.35 6.60 -1.19
CA GLN A 78 8.37 7.63 -1.11
C GLN A 78 7.75 9.02 -1.05
N ILE A 79 6.81 9.30 -1.94
CA ILE A 79 6.13 10.60 -1.96
C ILE A 79 5.44 10.87 -0.62
N LEU A 80 4.73 9.90 -0.09
CA LEU A 80 4.00 10.08 1.16
C LEU A 80 4.95 10.31 2.33
N LYS A 81 6.04 9.56 2.40
CA LYS A 81 7.03 9.74 3.46
C LYS A 81 7.70 11.10 3.38
N GLU A 82 8.01 11.56 2.17
CA GLU A 82 8.61 12.88 1.97
C GLU A 82 7.66 14.00 2.43
N ASN A 83 6.38 13.70 2.49
CA ASN A 83 5.37 14.67 2.95
C ASN A 83 4.93 14.41 4.39
N GLY A 84 5.74 13.67 5.15
CA GLY A 84 5.57 13.57 6.59
C GLY A 84 4.70 12.43 7.09
N LEU A 85 4.16 11.59 6.21
CA LEU A 85 3.42 10.42 6.66
C LEU A 85 4.41 9.36 7.11
N LYS A 86 4.18 8.77 8.29
CA LYS A 86 5.17 7.89 8.92
C LYS A 86 4.85 6.41 8.76
N GLU A 87 3.61 6.02 8.98
CA GLU A 87 3.23 4.62 8.90
C GLU A 87 2.72 4.31 7.50
N VAL A 88 3.65 4.27 6.55
CA VAL A 88 3.35 4.02 5.14
C VAL A 88 4.27 2.89 4.67
N TYR A 89 3.70 1.88 4.06
CA TYR A 89 4.41 0.67 3.68
C TYR A 89 4.14 0.30 2.23
N ASN A 90 5.13 -0.29 1.59
CA ASN A 90 4.95 -0.84 0.24
C ASN A 90 4.45 -2.28 0.37
N GLY A 91 3.21 -2.51 -0.03
CA GLY A 91 2.62 -3.83 -0.01
C GLY A 91 2.98 -4.70 -1.20
N GLY A 92 3.63 -4.12 -2.21
CA GLY A 92 4.04 -4.87 -3.39
C GLY A 92 2.88 -5.14 -4.34
N GLY A 93 2.88 -6.33 -4.93
CA GLY A 93 1.83 -6.73 -5.85
C GLY A 93 0.52 -7.01 -5.13
N TRP A 94 -0.57 -6.49 -5.66
CA TRP A 94 -1.87 -6.62 -5.00
C TRP A 94 -2.35 -8.07 -4.93
N THR A 95 -1.99 -8.91 -5.89
CA THR A 95 -2.42 -10.31 -5.89
C THR A 95 -1.75 -11.10 -4.77
N ARG A 96 -0.56 -10.69 -4.36
CA ARG A 96 0.10 -11.29 -3.21
C ARG A 96 -0.43 -10.69 -1.91
N LEU A 97 -0.58 -9.38 -1.90
CA LEU A 97 -1.06 -8.66 -0.72
C LEU A 97 -2.45 -9.10 -0.30
N ILE A 98 -3.32 -9.41 -1.26
CA ILE A 98 -4.69 -9.83 -0.93
C ILE A 98 -4.70 -11.09 -0.07
N ARG A 99 -3.73 -11.98 -0.26
CA ARG A 99 -3.64 -13.19 0.58
C ARG A 99 -3.34 -12.82 2.03
N LEU A 100 -2.46 -11.85 2.20
CA LEU A 100 -2.12 -11.39 3.55
C LEU A 100 -3.31 -10.70 4.20
N VAL A 101 -4.02 -9.87 3.45
CA VAL A 101 -5.22 -9.21 3.95
C VAL A 101 -6.26 -10.23 4.40
N LYS A 102 -6.48 -11.26 3.59
CA LYS A 102 -7.46 -12.30 3.93
C LYS A 102 -7.07 -13.13 5.14
N SER A 103 -5.78 -13.23 5.42
CA SER A 103 -5.31 -14.03 6.56
C SER A 103 -5.24 -13.22 7.85
N THR A 104 -5.53 -11.94 7.79
CA THR A 104 -5.50 -11.04 8.94
C THR A 104 -6.93 -10.72 9.41
#